data_aa07fbe09bec3ed6dd2407026fbb41d7
#
_entry.id   aa07fbe09bec3ed6dd2407026fbb41d7
#
_cell.length_a   1.000
_cell.length_b   1.000
_cell.length_c   1.000
_cell.angle_alpha   90.00
_cell.angle_beta   90.00
_cell.angle_gamma   90.00
#
_symmetry.space_group_name_H-M   'P 1'
#
loop_
_entity.id
_entity.type
_entity.pdbx_description
1 polymer ?
#
loop_
_entity_poly.entity_id
_entity_poly.type
_entity_poly.pdbx_seq_one_letter_code
_entity_poly.pdbx_strand_id
1 'polypeptide(L)'
;MDNFILKNENAIYYECNFSCDNVIFLSLGSEKFFITDARYTIEAKEYAKNCEVIESANLIDSAKEILKKNSIKSITFDPNDFTFFEYKNMVKDLDIEFVEEINFSKTKRLIKSDYEIKLLKKASSLGKDGFKEFAKYIKNSGFKKSEKELYFNAYKFMSQKGELETSFNPIVAINENAAKPHALPTNKRLKKDDLILVDAGVKYKRYCSDRTCTSVANFDNFNFERKQTFKNKKHQKIYDIVLKAQEKSIKEARAGMKACDVDKIARDFISQAGYGKYFVHSTGHGVGLDIHEFPNINSKNELIIEDNIVFTVEPGIYIPNEFGVRIEDTVYIKNSKAEIL
;
A
#
# COMPACT_ATOMS: atom_id res chain seq x y z
N MET A 1 -9.16 8.47 22.50
CA MET A 1 -8.09 7.61 23.07
C MET A 1 -7.00 8.55 23.49
N ASP A 2 -6.83 8.74 24.79
CA ASP A 2 -5.99 9.82 25.30
C ASP A 2 -4.57 9.36 25.63
N ASN A 3 -4.40 8.08 26.03
CA ASN A 3 -3.11 7.51 26.38
C ASN A 3 -2.79 6.32 25.47
N PHE A 4 -1.72 6.42 24.71
CA PHE A 4 -1.25 5.30 23.87
C PHE A 4 0.28 5.33 23.68
N ILE A 5 0.83 4.16 23.37
CA ILE A 5 2.23 3.96 23.03
C ILE A 5 2.35 3.37 21.62
N LEU A 6 3.30 3.90 20.83
CA LEU A 6 3.58 3.47 19.47
C LEU A 6 5.05 3.11 19.30
N LYS A 7 5.30 2.13 18.43
CA LYS A 7 6.62 1.79 17.88
C LYS A 7 6.62 1.72 16.35
N ASN A 8 5.47 1.56 15.73
CA ASN A 8 5.36 1.54 14.28
C ASN A 8 5.71 2.91 13.69
N GLU A 9 6.66 2.94 12.76
CA GLU A 9 7.16 4.18 12.17
C GLU A 9 6.07 5.00 11.47
N ASN A 10 5.16 4.36 10.72
CA ASN A 10 4.10 5.07 10.01
C ASN A 10 3.03 5.60 10.98
N ALA A 11 2.74 4.87 12.05
CA ALA A 11 1.87 5.35 13.12
C ALA A 11 2.45 6.58 13.82
N ILE A 12 3.76 6.57 14.13
CA ILE A 12 4.47 7.69 14.75
C ILE A 12 4.54 8.89 13.79
N TYR A 13 4.87 8.64 12.52
CA TYR A 13 4.88 9.71 11.51
C TYR A 13 3.52 10.41 11.40
N TYR A 14 2.43 9.65 11.46
CA TYR A 14 1.08 10.22 11.47
C TYR A 14 0.83 11.17 12.64
N GLU A 15 1.37 10.86 13.82
CA GLU A 15 1.19 11.67 15.03
C GLU A 15 2.06 12.93 15.08
N CYS A 16 3.29 12.86 14.53
CA CYS A 16 4.26 13.95 14.71
C CYS A 16 5.07 14.34 13.46
N ASN A 17 4.72 13.84 12.27
CA ASN A 17 5.39 14.12 10.98
C ASN A 17 6.87 13.67 10.89
N PHE A 18 7.34 12.88 11.82
CA PHE A 18 8.68 12.30 11.82
C PHE A 18 8.66 10.89 12.42
N SER A 19 9.57 10.02 11.97
CA SER A 19 9.84 8.74 12.61
C SER A 19 11.20 8.21 12.19
N CYS A 20 11.74 7.29 12.98
CA CYS A 20 12.98 6.57 12.73
C CYS A 20 12.84 5.12 13.22
N ASP A 21 13.83 4.26 12.91
CA ASP A 21 13.77 2.83 13.23
C ASP A 21 13.92 2.53 14.75
N ASN A 22 14.53 3.44 15.52
CA ASN A 22 14.72 3.29 16.97
C ASN A 22 13.96 4.39 17.74
N VAL A 23 12.68 4.16 17.98
CA VAL A 23 11.79 5.14 18.59
C VAL A 23 10.71 4.46 19.44
N ILE A 24 10.31 5.14 20.52
CA ILE A 24 9.06 4.93 21.25
C ILE A 24 8.34 6.27 21.31
N PHE A 25 7.07 6.28 20.94
CA PHE A 25 6.23 7.47 21.02
C PHE A 25 5.15 7.24 22.06
N LEU A 26 5.03 8.20 22.99
CA LEU A 26 3.98 8.21 24.00
C LEU A 26 3.05 9.40 23.75
N SER A 27 1.75 9.17 23.85
CA SER A 27 0.73 10.20 23.95
C SER A 27 0.03 10.03 25.30
N LEU A 28 0.06 11.05 26.15
CA LEU A 28 -0.48 11.04 27.51
C LEU A 28 -1.37 12.28 27.68
N GLY A 29 -2.64 12.14 27.32
CA GLY A 29 -3.56 13.27 27.24
C GLY A 29 -3.09 14.31 26.21
N SER A 30 -2.74 15.52 26.67
CA SER A 30 -2.22 16.61 25.82
C SER A 30 -0.71 16.55 25.59
N GLU A 31 0.03 15.78 26.37
CA GLU A 31 1.49 15.68 26.28
C GLU A 31 1.88 14.51 25.35
N LYS A 32 2.85 14.77 24.49
CA LYS A 32 3.39 13.77 23.57
C LYS A 32 4.90 13.76 23.65
N PHE A 33 5.49 12.55 23.67
CA PHE A 33 6.92 12.34 23.83
C PHE A 33 7.43 11.46 22.70
N PHE A 34 8.48 11.92 22.03
CA PHE A 34 9.23 11.17 21.02
C PHE A 34 10.57 10.78 21.62
N ILE A 35 10.71 9.52 22.02
CA ILE A 35 11.90 9.01 22.70
C ILE A 35 12.76 8.28 21.68
N THR A 36 13.99 8.73 21.49
CA THR A 36 14.95 8.15 20.53
C THR A 36 16.38 8.24 21.02
N ASP A 37 17.32 7.68 20.32
CA ASP A 37 18.75 7.75 20.67
C ASP A 37 19.49 8.90 19.95
N ALA A 38 20.76 9.10 20.33
CA ALA A 38 21.60 10.19 19.81
C ALA A 38 21.77 10.20 18.28
N ARG A 39 21.56 9.06 17.59
CA ARG A 39 21.65 8.98 16.12
C ARG A 39 20.56 9.79 15.43
N TYR A 40 19.39 9.93 16.06
CA TYR A 40 18.19 10.54 15.47
C TYR A 40 17.72 11.83 16.14
N THR A 41 18.30 12.18 17.31
CA THR A 41 17.84 13.31 18.12
C THR A 41 17.88 14.64 17.38
N ILE A 42 18.90 14.88 16.54
CA ILE A 42 19.05 16.14 15.79
C ILE A 42 17.90 16.28 14.80
N GLU A 43 17.66 15.26 13.97
CA GLU A 43 16.57 15.28 12.98
C GLU A 43 15.19 15.29 13.66
N ALA A 44 15.02 14.52 14.74
CA ALA A 44 13.77 14.51 15.49
C ALA A 44 13.41 15.92 16.00
N LYS A 45 14.38 16.67 16.57
CA LYS A 45 14.18 18.05 17.02
C LYS A 45 13.86 19.03 15.90
N GLU A 46 14.34 18.77 14.68
CA GLU A 46 14.08 19.62 13.51
C GLU A 46 12.69 19.33 12.90
N TYR A 47 12.32 18.06 12.75
CA TYR A 47 11.18 17.65 11.95
C TYR A 47 9.95 17.19 12.74
N ALA A 48 10.12 16.59 13.92
CA ALA A 48 8.97 16.16 14.74
C ALA A 48 8.15 17.35 15.22
N LYS A 49 6.82 17.22 15.14
CA LYS A 49 5.88 18.29 15.50
C LYS A 49 4.98 17.86 16.65
N ASN A 50 4.61 18.82 17.47
CA ASN A 50 3.64 18.63 18.56
C ASN A 50 4.04 17.55 19.60
N CYS A 51 5.34 17.34 19.81
CA CYS A 51 5.87 16.42 20.82
C CYS A 51 7.20 16.92 21.38
N GLU A 52 7.52 16.53 22.61
CA GLU A 52 8.83 16.68 23.22
C GLU A 52 9.76 15.58 22.75
N VAL A 53 10.96 15.92 22.27
CA VAL A 53 11.98 14.95 21.84
C VAL A 53 12.93 14.68 22.99
N ILE A 54 12.99 13.41 23.39
CA ILE A 54 13.82 12.93 24.49
C ILE A 54 14.91 12.00 23.93
N GLU A 55 16.16 12.34 24.21
CA GLU A 55 17.29 11.49 23.90
C GLU A 55 17.54 10.47 25.03
N SER A 56 17.64 9.20 24.69
CA SER A 56 17.92 8.13 25.64
C SER A 56 18.69 6.98 25.00
N ALA A 57 19.66 6.44 25.73
CA ALA A 57 20.32 5.19 25.37
C ALA A 57 19.44 3.95 25.62
N ASN A 58 18.45 4.05 26.50
CA ASN A 58 17.48 2.99 26.80
C ASN A 58 16.05 3.54 26.71
N LEU A 59 15.43 3.35 25.55
CA LEU A 59 14.12 3.90 25.24
C LEU A 59 13.02 3.35 26.17
N ILE A 60 13.12 2.06 26.53
CA ILE A 60 12.12 1.39 27.38
C ILE A 60 12.17 1.98 28.80
N ASP A 61 13.34 2.14 29.38
CA ASP A 61 13.47 2.69 30.72
C ASP A 61 12.98 4.14 30.77
N SER A 62 13.35 4.96 29.77
CA SER A 62 12.85 6.34 29.68
C SER A 62 11.34 6.41 29.51
N ALA A 63 10.75 5.54 28.69
CA ALA A 63 9.30 5.46 28.55
C ALA A 63 8.64 5.09 29.89
N LYS A 64 9.20 4.13 30.63
CA LYS A 64 8.70 3.75 31.97
C LYS A 64 8.80 4.89 32.99
N GLU A 65 9.88 5.65 32.99
CA GLU A 65 10.02 6.83 33.86
C GLU A 65 8.95 7.88 33.58
N ILE A 66 8.69 8.18 32.29
CA ILE A 66 7.63 9.11 31.87
C ILE A 66 6.27 8.59 32.30
N LEU A 67 5.97 7.30 32.08
CA LEU A 67 4.70 6.69 32.48
C LEU A 67 4.47 6.77 33.99
N LYS A 68 5.49 6.49 34.80
CA LYS A 68 5.42 6.61 36.27
C LYS A 68 5.19 8.06 36.72
N LYS A 69 5.92 9.03 36.13
CA LYS A 69 5.81 10.44 36.46
C LYS A 69 4.39 11.00 36.18
N ASN A 70 3.75 10.52 35.11
CA ASN A 70 2.43 10.98 34.70
C ASN A 70 1.28 10.27 35.43
N SER A 71 1.57 9.30 36.32
CA SER A 71 0.58 8.62 37.16
C SER A 71 -0.65 8.10 36.38
N ILE A 72 -0.45 7.63 35.15
CA ILE A 72 -1.55 7.08 34.33
C ILE A 72 -1.98 5.70 34.86
N LYS A 73 -3.25 5.35 34.68
CA LYS A 73 -3.79 4.07 35.11
C LYS A 73 -3.82 3.03 33.98
N SER A 74 -3.98 3.51 32.73
CA SER A 74 -4.03 2.63 31.57
C SER A 74 -3.41 3.29 30.34
N ILE A 75 -2.84 2.47 29.45
CA ILE A 75 -2.27 2.89 28.19
C ILE A 75 -2.61 1.87 27.09
N THR A 76 -3.05 2.37 25.93
CA THR A 76 -3.35 1.53 24.77
C THR A 76 -2.08 1.26 23.96
N PHE A 77 -1.96 0.03 23.46
CA PHE A 77 -0.87 -0.34 22.56
C PHE A 77 -1.35 -1.33 21.50
N ASP A 78 -0.67 -1.38 20.36
CA ASP A 78 -0.86 -2.42 19.35
C ASP A 78 0.12 -3.57 19.61
N PRO A 79 -0.35 -4.79 19.94
CA PRO A 79 0.53 -5.92 20.19
C PRO A 79 1.36 -6.34 18.96
N ASN A 80 0.97 -5.93 17.75
CA ASN A 80 1.76 -6.20 16.54
C ASN A 80 3.04 -5.34 16.44
N ASP A 81 3.11 -4.22 17.17
CA ASP A 81 4.24 -3.29 17.11
C ASP A 81 5.36 -3.64 18.08
N PHE A 82 5.11 -4.54 19.01
CA PHE A 82 6.07 -4.94 20.04
C PHE A 82 6.47 -6.41 19.90
N THR A 83 7.76 -6.69 19.98
CA THR A 83 8.20 -8.06 20.23
C THR A 83 7.77 -8.49 21.63
N PHE A 84 7.60 -9.79 21.85
CA PHE A 84 7.27 -10.32 23.18
C PHE A 84 8.29 -9.93 24.24
N PHE A 85 9.59 -9.85 23.87
CA PHE A 85 10.65 -9.42 24.78
C PHE A 85 10.50 -7.94 25.17
N GLU A 86 10.24 -7.06 24.22
CA GLU A 86 10.04 -5.63 24.48
C GLU A 86 8.81 -5.38 25.34
N TYR A 87 7.70 -6.06 25.03
CA TYR A 87 6.49 -5.97 25.83
C TYR A 87 6.73 -6.39 27.29
N LYS A 88 7.38 -7.55 27.52
CA LYS A 88 7.69 -7.99 28.88
C LYS A 88 8.58 -6.99 29.64
N ASN A 89 9.55 -6.37 28.98
CA ASN A 89 10.39 -5.36 29.60
C ASN A 89 9.63 -4.06 29.87
N MET A 90 8.75 -3.66 28.98
CA MET A 90 7.93 -2.46 29.10
C MET A 90 6.98 -2.54 30.30
N VAL A 91 6.25 -3.64 30.45
CA VAL A 91 5.25 -3.77 31.52
C VAL A 91 5.86 -4.08 32.89
N LYS A 92 7.09 -4.56 32.94
CA LYS A 92 7.77 -4.95 34.18
C LYS A 92 7.89 -3.75 35.15
N ASP A 93 7.55 -3.95 36.41
CA ASP A 93 7.63 -2.95 37.50
C ASP A 93 6.77 -1.67 37.25
N LEU A 94 5.70 -1.79 36.45
CA LEU A 94 4.69 -0.79 36.25
C LEU A 94 3.35 -1.30 36.81
N ASP A 95 2.67 -0.43 37.57
CA ASP A 95 1.28 -0.62 38.02
C ASP A 95 0.34 0.17 37.07
N ILE A 96 0.36 -0.24 35.79
CA ILE A 96 -0.38 0.37 34.69
C ILE A 96 -1.02 -0.75 33.88
N GLU A 97 -2.30 -0.62 33.55
CA GLU A 97 -2.99 -1.52 32.65
C GLU A 97 -2.58 -1.25 31.20
N PHE A 98 -2.02 -2.24 30.52
CA PHE A 98 -1.73 -2.18 29.08
C PHE A 98 -2.90 -2.75 28.30
N VAL A 99 -3.70 -1.88 27.69
CA VAL A 99 -4.90 -2.24 26.91
C VAL A 99 -4.51 -2.57 25.48
N GLU A 100 -4.74 -3.83 25.08
CA GLU A 100 -4.47 -4.28 23.72
C GLU A 100 -5.55 -3.79 22.76
N GLU A 101 -5.13 -3.07 21.70
CA GLU A 101 -6.02 -2.68 20.60
C GLU A 101 -5.32 -2.87 19.26
N ILE A 102 -5.61 -4.02 18.63
CA ILE A 102 -4.96 -4.42 17.38
C ILE A 102 -5.30 -3.44 16.26
N ASN A 103 -4.25 -2.93 15.60
CA ASN A 103 -4.36 -2.01 14.47
C ASN A 103 -5.07 -0.67 14.76
N PHE A 104 -5.12 -0.20 16.02
CA PHE A 104 -5.82 1.05 16.35
C PHE A 104 -5.30 2.24 15.54
N SER A 105 -4.00 2.31 15.30
CA SER A 105 -3.41 3.36 14.47
C SER A 105 -3.89 3.28 13.02
N LYS A 106 -4.05 2.09 12.45
CA LYS A 106 -4.60 1.91 11.09
C LYS A 106 -6.08 2.32 11.05
N THR A 107 -6.85 2.02 12.10
CA THR A 107 -8.24 2.45 12.22
C THR A 107 -8.34 3.98 12.28
N LYS A 108 -7.45 4.64 13.04
CA LYS A 108 -7.38 6.09 13.12
C LYS A 108 -7.07 6.76 11.77
N ARG A 109 -6.32 6.08 10.87
CA ARG A 109 -5.93 6.55 9.54
C ARG A 109 -6.89 6.11 8.42
N LEU A 110 -7.99 5.44 8.75
CA LEU A 110 -8.95 4.91 7.78
C LEU A 110 -9.53 6.00 6.88
N ILE A 111 -10.08 7.07 7.49
CA ILE A 111 -10.62 8.23 6.79
C ILE A 111 -9.52 9.27 6.63
N LYS A 112 -9.18 9.57 5.38
CA LYS A 112 -8.08 10.50 5.06
C LYS A 112 -8.55 11.95 5.16
N SER A 113 -7.70 12.80 5.73
CA SER A 113 -7.88 14.25 5.64
C SER A 113 -7.71 14.74 4.19
N ASP A 114 -8.22 15.93 3.89
CA ASP A 114 -8.01 16.55 2.57
C ASP A 114 -6.53 16.77 2.22
N TYR A 115 -5.69 16.96 3.23
CA TYR A 115 -4.25 17.05 3.05
C TYR A 115 -3.64 15.72 2.63
N GLU A 116 -4.00 14.62 3.27
CA GLU A 116 -3.54 13.28 2.91
C GLU A 116 -4.01 12.88 1.50
N ILE A 117 -5.26 13.21 1.15
CA ILE A 117 -5.77 13.00 -0.22
C ILE A 117 -4.92 13.76 -1.26
N LYS A 118 -4.48 14.98 -0.98
CA LYS A 118 -3.58 15.73 -1.87
C LYS A 118 -2.23 15.03 -2.03
N LEU A 119 -1.68 14.46 -0.96
CA LEU A 119 -0.40 13.72 -1.00
C LEU A 119 -0.55 12.41 -1.79
N LEU A 120 -1.62 11.67 -1.58
CA LEU A 120 -1.94 10.45 -2.31
C LEU A 120 -2.15 10.71 -3.82
N LYS A 121 -2.86 11.78 -4.18
CA LYS A 121 -2.98 12.23 -5.58
C LYS A 121 -1.63 12.54 -6.19
N LYS A 122 -0.76 13.22 -5.44
CA LYS A 122 0.60 13.53 -5.93
C LYS A 122 1.42 12.27 -6.10
N ALA A 123 1.39 11.32 -5.15
CA ALA A 123 2.06 10.03 -5.27
C ALA A 123 1.54 9.25 -6.50
N SER A 124 0.22 9.17 -6.70
CA SER A 124 -0.39 8.51 -7.87
C SER A 124 0.06 9.17 -9.20
N SER A 125 0.09 10.51 -9.26
CA SER A 125 0.59 11.23 -10.43
C SER A 125 2.06 10.91 -10.74
N LEU A 126 2.92 10.88 -9.73
CA LEU A 126 4.33 10.54 -9.86
C LEU A 126 4.53 9.08 -10.29
N GLY A 127 3.72 8.16 -9.75
CA GLY A 127 3.69 6.76 -10.19
C GLY A 127 3.29 6.62 -11.66
N LYS A 128 2.26 7.35 -12.11
CA LYS A 128 1.85 7.39 -13.53
C LYS A 128 2.97 7.91 -14.43
N ASP A 129 3.74 8.88 -13.99
CA ASP A 129 4.92 9.37 -14.74
C ASP A 129 6.04 8.33 -14.79
N GLY A 130 6.28 7.59 -13.70
CA GLY A 130 7.19 6.44 -13.67
C GLY A 130 6.78 5.36 -14.69
N PHE A 131 5.50 5.00 -14.76
CA PHE A 131 4.98 4.07 -15.77
C PHE A 131 5.19 4.59 -17.20
N LYS A 132 4.97 5.86 -17.47
CA LYS A 132 5.22 6.46 -18.82
C LYS A 132 6.69 6.34 -19.23
N GLU A 133 7.62 6.67 -18.33
CA GLU A 133 9.05 6.57 -18.62
C GLU A 133 9.49 5.11 -18.77
N PHE A 134 8.95 4.21 -17.95
CA PHE A 134 9.23 2.79 -18.10
C PHE A 134 8.66 2.23 -19.42
N ALA A 135 7.48 2.66 -19.85
CA ALA A 135 6.92 2.30 -21.16
C ALA A 135 7.83 2.76 -22.32
N LYS A 136 8.35 4.00 -22.26
CA LYS A 136 9.32 4.48 -23.25
C LYS A 136 10.59 3.62 -23.27
N TYR A 137 11.08 3.22 -22.11
CA TYR A 137 12.23 2.33 -22.00
C TYR A 137 11.93 0.97 -22.64
N ILE A 138 10.80 0.35 -22.32
CA ILE A 138 10.41 -0.95 -22.90
C ILE A 138 10.29 -0.84 -24.42
N LYS A 139 9.64 0.21 -24.93
CA LYS A 139 9.51 0.46 -26.37
C LYS A 139 10.87 0.50 -27.07
N ASN A 140 11.85 1.19 -26.51
CA ASN A 140 13.12 1.45 -27.15
C ASN A 140 14.18 0.36 -26.90
N SER A 141 14.15 -0.29 -25.75
CA SER A 141 15.23 -1.16 -25.25
C SER A 141 14.75 -2.43 -24.55
N GLY A 142 13.45 -2.67 -24.45
CA GLY A 142 12.89 -3.80 -23.68
C GLY A 142 12.97 -5.15 -24.40
N PHE A 143 13.13 -5.16 -25.74
CA PHE A 143 13.22 -6.41 -26.50
C PHE A 143 14.39 -7.28 -26.05
N LYS A 144 14.10 -8.57 -25.77
CA LYS A 144 15.05 -9.55 -25.22
C LYS A 144 15.60 -9.24 -23.83
N LYS A 145 15.10 -8.21 -23.13
CA LYS A 145 15.40 -8.01 -21.71
C LYS A 145 14.73 -9.06 -20.84
N SER A 146 15.44 -9.55 -19.83
CA SER A 146 14.88 -10.47 -18.84
C SER A 146 13.95 -9.74 -17.87
N GLU A 147 13.06 -10.49 -17.20
CA GLU A 147 12.24 -9.92 -16.12
C GLU A 147 13.11 -9.23 -15.06
N LYS A 148 14.29 -9.77 -14.71
CA LYS A 148 15.23 -9.15 -13.77
C LYS A 148 15.76 -7.81 -14.26
N GLU A 149 16.12 -7.72 -15.55
CA GLU A 149 16.56 -6.44 -16.16
C GLU A 149 15.40 -5.43 -16.22
N LEU A 150 14.19 -5.90 -16.53
CA LEU A 150 12.99 -5.06 -16.57
C LEU A 150 12.59 -4.61 -15.15
N TYR A 151 12.66 -5.50 -14.16
CA TYR A 151 12.44 -5.18 -12.74
C TYR A 151 13.38 -4.07 -12.26
N PHE A 152 14.67 -4.19 -12.51
CA PHE A 152 15.65 -3.15 -12.15
C PHE A 152 15.31 -1.80 -12.81
N ASN A 153 14.90 -1.83 -14.07
CA ASN A 153 14.52 -0.60 -14.78
C ASN A 153 13.16 -0.06 -14.30
N ALA A 154 12.18 -0.91 -13.97
CA ALA A 154 10.95 -0.48 -13.33
C ALA A 154 11.25 0.26 -12.03
N TYR A 155 12.06 -0.33 -11.13
CA TYR A 155 12.51 0.32 -9.90
C TYR A 155 13.16 1.69 -10.18
N LYS A 156 14.10 1.75 -11.13
CA LYS A 156 14.81 2.97 -11.52
C LYS A 156 13.86 4.09 -11.98
N PHE A 157 12.86 3.76 -12.79
CA PHE A 157 11.92 4.76 -13.31
C PHE A 157 10.85 5.14 -12.28
N MET A 158 10.37 4.20 -11.48
CA MET A 158 9.47 4.49 -10.36
C MET A 158 10.15 5.39 -9.33
N SER A 159 11.38 5.07 -8.92
CA SER A 159 12.13 5.92 -7.99
C SER A 159 12.60 7.25 -8.59
N GLN A 160 12.25 7.56 -9.86
CA GLN A 160 12.73 8.74 -10.57
C GLN A 160 14.25 8.93 -10.47
N LYS A 161 15.00 7.83 -10.64
CA LYS A 161 16.46 7.73 -10.51
C LYS A 161 17.00 7.99 -9.09
N GLY A 162 16.21 7.73 -8.07
CA GLY A 162 16.60 7.86 -6.66
C GLY A 162 16.04 9.09 -5.94
N GLU A 163 15.27 9.94 -6.63
CA GLU A 163 14.60 11.09 -6.01
C GLU A 163 13.43 10.67 -5.10
N LEU A 164 12.85 9.49 -5.35
CA LEU A 164 11.71 8.94 -4.60
C LEU A 164 11.99 7.52 -4.13
N GLU A 165 11.34 7.12 -3.05
CA GLU A 165 11.22 5.71 -2.67
C GLU A 165 10.09 5.05 -3.46
N THR A 166 10.22 3.74 -3.73
CA THR A 166 9.10 2.92 -4.20
C THR A 166 8.22 2.53 -3.02
N SER A 167 6.90 2.39 -3.25
CA SER A 167 5.96 1.93 -2.21
C SER A 167 6.26 0.49 -1.78
N PHE A 168 6.72 -0.32 -2.74
CA PHE A 168 7.12 -1.71 -2.59
C PHE A 168 8.07 -2.09 -3.74
N ASN A 169 8.65 -3.28 -3.67
CA ASN A 169 9.45 -3.83 -4.76
C ASN A 169 8.56 -4.11 -5.97
N PRO A 170 8.81 -3.52 -7.16
CA PRO A 170 7.97 -3.74 -8.33
C PRO A 170 7.80 -5.22 -8.68
N ILE A 171 6.65 -5.60 -9.22
CA ILE A 171 6.43 -6.89 -9.84
C ILE A 171 6.52 -6.69 -11.36
N VAL A 172 7.36 -7.49 -12.02
CA VAL A 172 7.44 -7.53 -13.50
C VAL A 172 7.42 -8.99 -13.93
N ALA A 173 6.34 -9.38 -14.58
CA ALA A 173 6.12 -10.78 -14.93
C ALA A 173 5.64 -10.94 -16.39
N ILE A 174 6.18 -11.94 -17.08
CA ILE A 174 5.92 -12.21 -18.51
C ILE A 174 5.17 -13.54 -18.66
N ASN A 175 4.04 -13.53 -19.36
CA ASN A 175 3.23 -14.70 -19.69
C ASN A 175 2.99 -15.61 -18.47
N GLU A 176 3.51 -16.86 -18.46
CA GLU A 176 3.27 -17.84 -17.40
C GLU A 176 3.77 -17.41 -16.01
N ASN A 177 4.77 -16.52 -15.92
CA ASN A 177 5.18 -16.00 -14.63
C ASN A 177 4.13 -15.02 -14.07
N ALA A 178 3.41 -14.29 -14.92
CA ALA A 178 2.30 -13.43 -14.52
C ALA A 178 1.10 -14.21 -13.92
N ALA A 179 1.05 -15.55 -14.09
CA ALA A 179 0.06 -16.38 -13.40
C ALA A 179 0.25 -16.47 -11.88
N LYS A 180 1.30 -15.85 -11.36
CA LYS A 180 1.60 -15.76 -9.92
C LYS A 180 1.34 -14.32 -9.45
N PRO A 181 0.37 -14.06 -8.57
CA PRO A 181 0.05 -12.70 -8.11
C PRO A 181 1.26 -11.92 -7.58
N HIS A 182 2.15 -12.59 -6.82
CA HIS A 182 3.41 -12.06 -6.28
C HIS A 182 4.62 -12.66 -6.99
N ALA A 183 4.66 -12.54 -8.32
CA ALA A 183 5.73 -13.11 -9.14
C ALA A 183 7.09 -12.50 -8.81
N LEU A 184 8.09 -13.35 -8.56
CA LEU A 184 9.49 -12.93 -8.51
C LEU A 184 10.05 -12.90 -9.94
N PRO A 185 10.92 -11.92 -10.28
CA PRO A 185 11.48 -11.77 -11.62
C PRO A 185 12.43 -12.93 -11.95
N THR A 186 12.26 -13.52 -13.14
CA THR A 186 13.05 -14.64 -13.67
C THR A 186 14.02 -14.20 -14.78
N ASN A 187 14.69 -15.15 -15.38
CA ASN A 187 15.52 -14.90 -16.56
C ASN A 187 14.71 -14.95 -17.88
N LYS A 188 13.38 -15.10 -17.83
CA LYS A 188 12.51 -15.06 -19.01
C LYS A 188 12.66 -13.72 -19.71
N ARG A 189 12.82 -13.76 -21.04
CA ARG A 189 13.10 -12.58 -21.87
C ARG A 189 11.85 -12.14 -22.63
N LEU A 190 11.58 -10.84 -22.58
CA LEU A 190 10.45 -10.22 -23.27
C LEU A 190 10.60 -10.32 -24.80
N LYS A 191 9.56 -10.82 -25.43
CA LYS A 191 9.45 -10.97 -26.89
C LYS A 191 8.24 -10.20 -27.42
N LYS A 192 8.21 -9.99 -28.72
CA LYS A 192 7.05 -9.39 -29.38
C LYS A 192 5.80 -10.25 -29.14
N ASP A 193 4.69 -9.57 -28.88
CA ASP A 193 3.37 -10.11 -28.60
C ASP A 193 3.24 -10.87 -27.26
N ASP A 194 4.29 -10.90 -26.40
CA ASP A 194 4.16 -11.39 -25.03
C ASP A 194 3.20 -10.52 -24.22
N LEU A 195 2.56 -11.12 -23.23
CA LEU A 195 1.86 -10.42 -22.16
C LEU A 195 2.88 -10.04 -21.08
N ILE A 196 2.87 -8.80 -20.63
CA ILE A 196 3.65 -8.33 -19.50
C ILE A 196 2.72 -7.68 -18.45
N LEU A 197 2.83 -8.13 -17.21
CA LEU A 197 2.18 -7.55 -16.05
C LEU A 197 3.24 -6.78 -15.26
N VAL A 198 2.94 -5.52 -14.94
CA VAL A 198 3.78 -4.67 -14.10
C VAL A 198 2.92 -4.09 -12.99
N ASP A 199 3.38 -4.26 -11.76
CA ASP A 199 2.76 -3.72 -10.56
C ASP A 199 3.82 -2.92 -9.81
N ALA A 200 3.55 -1.64 -9.55
CA ALA A 200 4.52 -0.72 -8.97
C ALA A 200 3.85 0.54 -8.39
N GLY A 201 4.53 1.12 -7.42
CA GLY A 201 4.13 2.38 -6.81
C GLY A 201 5.31 3.17 -6.28
N VAL A 202 5.05 4.43 -5.92
CA VAL A 202 6.05 5.36 -5.37
C VAL A 202 5.52 5.98 -4.08
N LYS A 203 6.43 6.41 -3.21
CA LYS A 203 6.09 7.22 -2.03
C LYS A 203 6.34 8.69 -2.32
N TYR A 204 5.40 9.52 -1.93
CA TYR A 204 5.57 10.96 -1.86
C TYR A 204 5.26 11.45 -0.44
N LYS A 205 6.26 11.99 0.24
CA LYS A 205 6.15 12.34 1.67
C LYS A 205 5.56 11.18 2.49
N ARG A 206 6.10 9.98 2.29
CA ARG A 206 5.71 8.69 2.88
C ARG A 206 4.36 8.12 2.43
N TYR A 207 3.48 8.88 1.77
CA TYR A 207 2.22 8.36 1.23
C TYR A 207 2.46 7.55 -0.02
N CYS A 208 1.92 6.34 -0.05
CA CYS A 208 2.09 5.36 -1.10
C CYS A 208 1.17 5.62 -2.29
N SER A 209 1.63 5.28 -3.49
CA SER A 209 0.76 4.98 -4.63
C SER A 209 0.84 3.51 -4.97
N ASP A 210 -0.18 3.02 -5.64
CA ASP A 210 -0.30 1.63 -6.07
C ASP A 210 -0.98 1.53 -7.41
N ARG A 211 -0.40 0.75 -8.35
CA ARG A 211 -0.97 0.53 -9.66
C ARG A 211 -0.42 -0.70 -10.35
N THR A 212 -1.31 -1.53 -10.88
CA THR A 212 -0.97 -2.64 -11.79
C THR A 212 -1.47 -2.39 -13.20
N CYS A 213 -0.60 -2.64 -14.17
CA CYS A 213 -0.93 -2.64 -15.59
C CYS A 213 -0.55 -3.97 -16.23
N THR A 214 -1.45 -4.54 -17.03
CA THR A 214 -1.14 -5.64 -17.94
C THR A 214 -1.15 -5.13 -19.37
N SER A 215 -0.10 -5.39 -20.14
CA SER A 215 0.07 -4.88 -21.50
C SER A 215 0.58 -5.95 -22.47
N VAL A 216 0.38 -5.71 -23.76
CA VAL A 216 0.99 -6.51 -24.82
C VAL A 216 2.34 -5.90 -25.22
N ALA A 217 3.37 -6.72 -25.36
CA ALA A 217 4.70 -6.28 -25.79
C ALA A 217 4.74 -5.95 -27.31
N ASN A 218 4.14 -4.81 -27.65
CA ASN A 218 4.21 -4.23 -28.99
C ASN A 218 5.26 -3.11 -29.00
N PHE A 219 6.48 -3.40 -29.45
CA PHE A 219 7.60 -2.45 -29.42
C PHE A 219 7.42 -1.25 -30.35
N ASP A 220 6.52 -1.31 -31.34
CA ASP A 220 6.19 -0.17 -32.19
C ASP A 220 5.34 0.88 -31.45
N ASN A 221 4.48 0.39 -30.53
CA ASN A 221 3.55 1.23 -29.76
C ASN A 221 3.33 0.71 -28.34
N PHE A 222 4.40 0.41 -27.59
CA PHE A 222 4.29 -0.06 -26.23
C PHE A 222 3.79 1.04 -25.29
N ASN A 223 2.76 0.73 -24.48
CA ASN A 223 2.21 1.62 -23.48
C ASN A 223 1.54 0.80 -22.34
N PHE A 224 1.21 1.48 -21.24
CA PHE A 224 0.44 0.96 -20.11
C PHE A 224 -0.97 1.57 -20.02
N GLU A 225 -1.54 1.91 -21.16
CA GLU A 225 -2.91 2.40 -21.23
C GLU A 225 -3.93 1.26 -21.09
N ARG A 226 -5.16 1.62 -20.70
CA ARG A 226 -6.24 0.65 -20.51
C ARG A 226 -6.68 -0.08 -21.78
N LYS A 227 -6.49 0.53 -22.94
CA LYS A 227 -6.85 -0.08 -24.23
C LYS A 227 -5.69 -0.89 -24.76
N GLN A 228 -5.75 -2.21 -24.61
CA GLN A 228 -4.75 -3.15 -25.11
C GLN A 228 -5.37 -4.04 -26.20
N THR A 229 -4.57 -4.47 -27.18
CA THR A 229 -5.00 -5.37 -28.24
C THR A 229 -4.02 -6.54 -28.36
N PHE A 230 -4.41 -7.67 -27.84
CA PHE A 230 -3.63 -8.92 -27.87
C PHE A 230 -3.96 -9.72 -29.13
N LYS A 231 -2.94 -10.24 -29.83
CA LYS A 231 -3.14 -11.19 -30.93
C LYS A 231 -3.70 -12.53 -30.44
N ASN A 232 -3.29 -12.95 -29.24
CA ASN A 232 -3.84 -14.15 -28.61
C ASN A 232 -5.28 -13.87 -28.12
N LYS A 233 -6.25 -14.53 -28.73
CA LYS A 233 -7.67 -14.37 -28.40
C LYS A 233 -8.01 -14.69 -26.94
N LYS A 234 -7.28 -15.65 -26.32
CA LYS A 234 -7.48 -16.00 -24.91
C LYS A 234 -6.97 -14.89 -24.01
N HIS A 235 -5.80 -14.29 -24.30
CA HIS A 235 -5.28 -13.12 -23.57
C HIS A 235 -6.27 -11.95 -23.66
N GLN A 236 -6.74 -11.64 -24.87
CA GLN A 236 -7.73 -10.57 -25.07
C GLN A 236 -9.00 -10.78 -24.27
N LYS A 237 -9.58 -12.00 -24.34
CA LYS A 237 -10.80 -12.34 -23.61
C LYS A 237 -10.63 -12.15 -22.10
N ILE A 238 -9.51 -12.64 -21.53
CA ILE A 238 -9.25 -12.52 -20.08
C ILE A 238 -8.99 -11.06 -19.70
N TYR A 239 -8.21 -10.34 -20.50
CA TYR A 239 -7.96 -8.91 -20.30
C TYR A 239 -9.27 -8.11 -20.24
N ASP A 240 -10.17 -8.33 -21.21
CA ASP A 240 -11.44 -7.63 -21.29
C ASP A 240 -12.36 -7.94 -20.08
N ILE A 241 -12.33 -9.18 -19.58
CA ILE A 241 -13.09 -9.58 -18.39
C ILE A 241 -12.55 -8.83 -17.15
N VAL A 242 -11.23 -8.83 -16.94
CA VAL A 242 -10.61 -8.16 -15.79
C VAL A 242 -10.83 -6.66 -15.85
N LEU A 243 -10.64 -6.04 -17.02
CA LEU A 243 -10.88 -4.61 -17.22
C LEU A 243 -12.32 -4.22 -16.89
N LYS A 244 -13.31 -4.96 -17.42
CA LYS A 244 -14.72 -4.71 -17.15
C LYS A 244 -15.10 -4.94 -15.69
N ALA A 245 -14.51 -5.96 -15.04
CA ALA A 245 -14.72 -6.19 -13.61
C ALA A 245 -14.22 -5.01 -12.77
N GLN A 246 -13.04 -4.49 -13.08
CA GLN A 246 -12.44 -3.35 -12.42
C GLN A 246 -13.25 -2.07 -12.64
N GLU A 247 -13.60 -1.76 -13.90
CA GLU A 247 -14.41 -0.58 -14.25
C GLU A 247 -15.79 -0.61 -13.59
N LYS A 248 -16.43 -1.79 -13.56
CA LYS A 248 -17.71 -1.96 -12.88
C LYS A 248 -17.60 -1.72 -11.39
N SER A 249 -16.56 -2.28 -10.73
CA SER A 249 -16.36 -2.08 -9.29
C SER A 249 -16.11 -0.61 -8.94
N ILE A 250 -15.27 0.09 -9.69
CA ILE A 250 -15.03 1.53 -9.49
C ILE A 250 -16.33 2.34 -9.71
N LYS A 251 -17.08 2.03 -10.76
CA LYS A 251 -18.32 2.74 -11.07
C LYS A 251 -19.41 2.57 -10.02
N GLU A 252 -19.48 1.40 -9.39
CA GLU A 252 -20.55 1.03 -8.45
C GLU A 252 -20.14 1.28 -6.99
N ALA A 253 -18.86 1.34 -6.66
CA ALA A 253 -18.38 1.61 -5.30
C ALA A 253 -18.79 3.01 -4.82
N ARG A 254 -19.38 3.07 -3.61
CA ARG A 254 -19.88 4.32 -3.02
C ARG A 254 -19.91 4.28 -1.51
N ALA A 255 -20.00 5.45 -0.88
CA ALA A 255 -20.26 5.53 0.56
C ALA A 255 -21.59 4.84 0.92
N GLY A 256 -21.62 4.22 2.10
CA GLY A 256 -22.74 3.43 2.61
C GLY A 256 -22.71 1.94 2.24
N MET A 257 -21.88 1.52 1.27
CA MET A 257 -21.67 0.11 0.96
C MET A 257 -20.75 -0.55 1.99
N LYS A 258 -20.92 -1.85 2.21
CA LYS A 258 -19.91 -2.65 2.90
C LYS A 258 -18.72 -2.94 1.98
N ALA A 259 -17.53 -3.07 2.53
CA ALA A 259 -16.33 -3.45 1.78
C ALA A 259 -16.50 -4.79 1.03
N CYS A 260 -17.19 -5.76 1.65
CA CYS A 260 -17.52 -7.03 0.99
C CYS A 260 -18.49 -6.88 -0.21
N ASP A 261 -19.35 -5.86 -0.23
CA ASP A 261 -20.21 -5.60 -1.39
C ASP A 261 -19.39 -5.09 -2.59
N VAL A 262 -18.35 -4.28 -2.33
CA VAL A 262 -17.42 -3.83 -3.38
C VAL A 262 -16.63 -5.01 -3.95
N ASP A 263 -16.11 -5.91 -3.10
CA ASP A 263 -15.46 -7.16 -3.56
C ASP A 263 -16.41 -8.00 -4.41
N LYS A 264 -17.66 -8.13 -3.98
CA LYS A 264 -18.68 -8.94 -4.65
C LYS A 264 -18.91 -8.50 -6.09
N ILE A 265 -18.86 -7.21 -6.40
CA ILE A 265 -19.06 -6.69 -7.76
C ILE A 265 -18.05 -7.30 -8.75
N ALA A 266 -16.74 -7.24 -8.42
CA ALA A 266 -15.70 -7.80 -9.27
C ALA A 266 -15.76 -9.32 -9.30
N ARG A 267 -15.91 -9.94 -8.13
CA ARG A 267 -15.89 -11.41 -7.96
C ARG A 267 -17.04 -12.08 -8.67
N ASP A 268 -18.25 -11.55 -8.56
CA ASP A 268 -19.42 -12.09 -9.26
C ASP A 268 -19.27 -11.95 -10.78
N PHE A 269 -18.79 -10.80 -11.26
CA PHE A 269 -18.57 -10.59 -12.70
C PHE A 269 -17.57 -11.60 -13.28
N ILE A 270 -16.43 -11.81 -12.60
CA ILE A 270 -15.41 -12.78 -13.01
C ILE A 270 -15.96 -14.21 -12.90
N SER A 271 -16.74 -14.53 -11.87
CA SER A 271 -17.34 -15.86 -11.67
C SER A 271 -18.38 -16.19 -12.72
N GLN A 272 -19.26 -15.25 -13.09
CA GLN A 272 -20.24 -15.39 -14.17
C GLN A 272 -19.58 -15.61 -15.53
N ALA A 273 -18.38 -15.04 -15.75
CA ALA A 273 -17.58 -15.30 -16.94
C ALA A 273 -16.89 -16.67 -16.93
N GLY A 274 -17.03 -17.48 -15.85
CA GLY A 274 -16.45 -18.81 -15.70
C GLY A 274 -15.02 -18.88 -15.14
N TYR A 275 -14.50 -17.75 -14.60
CA TYR A 275 -13.12 -17.64 -14.12
C TYR A 275 -12.98 -17.41 -12.62
N GLY A 276 -14.04 -17.53 -11.83
CA GLY A 276 -14.04 -17.25 -10.39
C GLY A 276 -12.96 -18.01 -9.61
N LYS A 277 -12.66 -19.27 -9.93
CA LYS A 277 -11.60 -20.06 -9.29
C LYS A 277 -10.18 -19.55 -9.52
N TYR A 278 -10.00 -18.66 -10.49
CA TYR A 278 -8.71 -18.05 -10.83
C TYR A 278 -8.55 -16.63 -10.26
N PHE A 279 -9.53 -16.10 -9.56
CA PHE A 279 -9.44 -14.85 -8.81
C PHE A 279 -9.21 -15.17 -7.33
N VAL A 280 -7.95 -15.25 -6.93
CA VAL A 280 -7.48 -15.90 -5.69
C VAL A 280 -7.14 -14.95 -4.54
N HIS A 281 -7.31 -13.65 -4.73
CA HIS A 281 -7.03 -12.63 -3.70
C HIS A 281 -8.21 -11.67 -3.49
N SER A 282 -8.06 -10.70 -2.59
CA SER A 282 -9.03 -9.63 -2.34
C SER A 282 -9.16 -8.72 -3.56
N THR A 283 -10.30 -8.06 -3.71
CA THR A 283 -10.45 -7.05 -4.78
C THR A 283 -9.60 -5.81 -4.54
N GLY A 284 -9.13 -5.60 -3.30
CA GLY A 284 -8.24 -4.49 -2.98
C GLY A 284 -7.99 -4.32 -1.48
N HIS A 285 -7.28 -3.26 -1.16
CA HIS A 285 -6.89 -2.87 0.19
C HIS A 285 -6.76 -1.35 0.31
N GLY A 286 -6.83 -0.83 1.53
CA GLY A 286 -6.55 0.58 1.79
C GLY A 286 -5.09 0.94 1.47
N VAL A 287 -4.88 2.19 1.08
CA VAL A 287 -3.55 2.76 0.81
C VAL A 287 -3.40 4.08 1.55
N GLY A 288 -2.24 4.31 2.13
CA GLY A 288 -1.93 5.55 2.85
C GLY A 288 -0.43 5.67 3.11
N LEU A 289 -0.04 5.80 4.38
CA LEU A 289 1.35 5.72 4.82
C LEU A 289 1.89 4.30 4.70
N ASP A 290 1.07 3.28 5.02
CA ASP A 290 1.36 1.90 4.66
C ASP A 290 0.79 1.60 3.27
N ILE A 291 1.48 0.72 2.53
CA ILE A 291 0.95 0.23 1.26
C ILE A 291 -0.33 -0.58 1.48
N HIS A 292 -0.41 -1.34 2.58
CA HIS A 292 -1.59 -2.08 2.98
C HIS A 292 -2.17 -1.51 4.28
N GLU A 293 -3.27 -0.75 4.15
CA GLU A 293 -4.06 -0.22 5.27
C GLU A 293 -5.52 -0.73 5.23
N PHE A 294 -6.34 -0.25 6.16
CA PHE A 294 -7.79 -0.43 6.07
C PHE A 294 -8.41 0.54 5.04
N PRO A 295 -9.52 0.07 4.37
CA PRO A 295 -10.17 -1.20 4.54
C PRO A 295 -9.58 -2.31 3.67
N ASN A 296 -9.69 -3.59 4.09
CA ASN A 296 -9.52 -4.71 3.17
C ASN A 296 -10.80 -4.88 2.33
N ILE A 297 -10.70 -4.84 1.01
CA ILE A 297 -11.84 -5.04 0.10
C ILE A 297 -11.93 -6.53 -0.24
N ASN A 298 -12.53 -7.31 0.64
CA ASN A 298 -12.67 -8.76 0.51
C ASN A 298 -14.07 -9.25 0.91
N SER A 299 -14.40 -10.49 0.60
CA SER A 299 -15.73 -11.09 0.76
C SER A 299 -16.25 -11.20 2.20
N LYS A 300 -15.43 -10.88 3.21
CA LYS A 300 -15.77 -11.02 4.63
C LYS A 300 -15.84 -9.69 5.39
N ASN A 301 -15.33 -8.61 4.80
CA ASN A 301 -15.21 -7.33 5.51
C ASN A 301 -16.52 -6.54 5.44
N GLU A 302 -17.17 -6.37 6.58
CA GLU A 302 -18.44 -5.63 6.71
C GLU A 302 -18.25 -4.14 7.05
N LEU A 303 -17.01 -3.63 7.05
CA LEU A 303 -16.74 -2.22 7.26
C LEU A 303 -17.51 -1.38 6.25
N ILE A 304 -18.19 -0.35 6.73
CA ILE A 304 -18.93 0.59 5.87
C ILE A 304 -17.94 1.55 5.23
N ILE A 305 -18.02 1.66 3.92
CA ILE A 305 -17.24 2.63 3.14
C ILE A 305 -17.80 4.03 3.34
N GLU A 306 -16.93 4.98 3.65
CA GLU A 306 -17.28 6.39 3.87
C GLU A 306 -16.51 7.29 2.91
N ASP A 307 -16.89 8.56 2.82
CA ASP A 307 -16.14 9.57 2.07
C ASP A 307 -14.71 9.70 2.63
N ASN A 308 -13.76 9.99 1.77
CA ASN A 308 -12.32 10.07 2.06
C ASN A 308 -11.64 8.74 2.46
N ILE A 309 -12.32 7.60 2.37
CA ILE A 309 -11.65 6.30 2.40
C ILE A 309 -10.96 6.08 1.04
N VAL A 310 -9.72 5.60 1.10
CA VAL A 310 -8.85 5.31 -0.06
C VAL A 310 -8.58 3.81 -0.11
N PHE A 311 -8.75 3.19 -1.27
CA PHE A 311 -8.46 1.76 -1.46
C PHE A 311 -8.15 1.43 -2.92
N THR A 312 -7.49 0.29 -3.17
CA THR A 312 -7.23 -0.24 -4.51
C THR A 312 -8.45 -1.00 -5.03
N VAL A 313 -8.60 -1.02 -6.35
CA VAL A 313 -9.52 -1.92 -7.08
C VAL A 313 -8.68 -2.65 -8.12
N GLU A 314 -8.33 -3.90 -7.81
CA GLU A 314 -7.30 -4.68 -8.50
C GLU A 314 -7.71 -6.12 -8.86
N PRO A 315 -8.89 -6.36 -9.43
CA PRO A 315 -9.26 -7.71 -9.78
C PRO A 315 -8.25 -8.36 -10.73
N GLY A 316 -8.05 -9.67 -10.56
CA GLY A 316 -7.11 -10.42 -11.38
C GLY A 316 -7.62 -11.83 -11.72
N ILE A 317 -7.17 -12.37 -12.86
CA ILE A 317 -7.38 -13.75 -13.30
C ILE A 317 -6.02 -14.37 -13.58
N TYR A 318 -5.68 -15.44 -12.85
CA TYR A 318 -4.38 -16.10 -12.91
C TYR A 318 -4.56 -17.57 -13.33
N ILE A 319 -4.25 -17.87 -14.59
CA ILE A 319 -4.40 -19.23 -15.13
C ILE A 319 -3.07 -19.98 -14.96
N PRO A 320 -3.00 -21.00 -14.08
CA PRO A 320 -1.75 -21.66 -13.75
C PRO A 320 -1.00 -22.17 -14.99
N ASN A 321 0.31 -21.91 -15.04
CA ASN A 321 1.22 -22.30 -16.12
C ASN A 321 0.92 -21.66 -17.48
N GLU A 322 -0.01 -20.71 -17.56
CA GLU A 322 -0.33 -20.02 -18.79
C GLU A 322 -0.01 -18.53 -18.74
N PHE A 323 -0.81 -17.76 -17.98
CA PHE A 323 -0.62 -16.31 -17.80
C PHE A 323 -1.56 -15.77 -16.73
N GLY A 324 -1.28 -14.52 -16.29
CA GLY A 324 -2.17 -13.76 -15.43
C GLY A 324 -2.42 -12.36 -15.97
N VAL A 325 -3.57 -11.81 -15.60
CA VAL A 325 -3.96 -10.42 -15.85
C VAL A 325 -4.42 -9.81 -14.54
N ARG A 326 -3.85 -8.67 -14.15
CA ARG A 326 -4.34 -7.77 -13.10
C ARG A 326 -4.38 -6.35 -13.66
N ILE A 327 -5.43 -5.62 -13.36
CA ILE A 327 -5.58 -4.21 -13.71
C ILE A 327 -6.04 -3.50 -12.44
N GLU A 328 -5.29 -2.49 -12.04
CA GLU A 328 -5.48 -1.82 -10.78
C GLU A 328 -5.39 -0.30 -10.91
N ASP A 329 -6.25 0.35 -10.16
CA ASP A 329 -6.10 1.75 -9.77
C ASP A 329 -6.47 1.92 -8.31
N THR A 330 -5.83 2.88 -7.66
CA THR A 330 -6.22 3.39 -6.36
C THR A 330 -7.36 4.40 -6.53
N VAL A 331 -8.41 4.25 -5.75
CA VAL A 331 -9.58 5.16 -5.72
C VAL A 331 -9.76 5.77 -4.34
N TYR A 332 -10.43 6.91 -4.28
CA TYR A 332 -10.96 7.45 -3.03
C TYR A 332 -12.44 7.77 -3.18
N ILE A 333 -13.18 7.68 -2.10
CA ILE A 333 -14.59 8.04 -2.12
C ILE A 333 -14.73 9.55 -1.92
N LYS A 334 -15.44 10.20 -2.85
CA LYS A 334 -15.72 11.63 -2.81
C LYS A 334 -17.15 11.89 -3.21
N ASN A 335 -17.87 12.66 -2.40
CA ASN A 335 -19.28 12.92 -2.64
C ASN A 335 -20.05 11.63 -2.93
N SER A 336 -19.82 10.63 -2.10
CA SER A 336 -20.40 9.29 -2.17
C SER A 336 -20.01 8.45 -3.40
N LYS A 337 -19.03 8.82 -4.22
CA LYS A 337 -18.62 8.08 -5.43
C LYS A 337 -17.12 7.82 -5.43
N ALA A 338 -16.71 6.69 -6.02
CA ALA A 338 -15.29 6.40 -6.21
C ALA A 338 -14.73 7.23 -7.37
N GLU A 339 -13.64 7.96 -7.11
CA GLU A 339 -12.82 8.67 -8.09
C GLU A 339 -11.41 8.07 -8.11
N ILE A 340 -10.84 7.86 -9.29
CA ILE A 340 -9.44 7.38 -9.44
C ILE A 340 -8.48 8.52 -9.07
N LEU A 341 -7.46 8.20 -8.27
CA LEU A 341 -6.39 9.12 -7.89
C LEU A 341 -5.44 9.45 -9.04
#